data_3828cbff9cb275487bae0f80d86ab1b1
#
_entry.id   3828cbff9cb275487bae0f80d86ab1b1
#
_cell.length_a   1.000
_cell.length_b   1.000
_cell.length_c   1.000
_cell.angle_alpha   90.00
_cell.angle_beta   90.00
_cell.angle_gamma   90.00
#
_symmetry.space_group_name_H-M   'P 1'
#
loop_
_entity.id
_entity.type
_entity.pdbx_description
1 polymer ?
#
loop_
_entity_poly.entity_id
_entity_poly.type
_entity_poly.pdbx_seq_one_letter_code
_entity_poly.pdbx_strand_id
1 'polypeptide(L)'
;MTKQSFLSYCVTTYNTSPDYPFDEDFETAVLRHGDNRKWYALVMRVSRRKFGFDSDEVIDVVNLKLPTEMFGSFGVADGVYPAYHMNKLHWISILLPDAPDDIIQFLVNVSFEATKDKRKRRKTTE
;
A
#
# COMPACT_ATOMS: atom_id res chain seq x y z
N MET A 1 8.97 -8.23 3.86
CA MET A 1 8.06 -9.02 2.98
C MET A 1 8.50 -8.95 1.53
N THR A 2 8.21 -10.00 0.77
CA THR A 2 8.27 -9.96 -0.68
C THR A 2 6.91 -9.54 -1.23
N LYS A 3 6.85 -9.25 -2.55
CA LYS A 3 5.56 -9.01 -3.23
C LYS A 3 4.60 -10.18 -2.98
N GLN A 4 5.08 -11.40 -3.16
CA GLN A 4 4.22 -12.58 -3.02
C GLN A 4 3.70 -12.76 -1.59
N SER A 5 4.56 -12.58 -0.59
CA SER A 5 4.12 -12.72 0.81
C SER A 5 3.16 -11.60 1.20
N PHE A 6 3.35 -10.39 0.67
CA PHE A 6 2.43 -9.27 0.90
C PHE A 6 1.05 -9.56 0.30
N LEU A 7 1.01 -10.02 -0.96
CA LEU A 7 -0.25 -10.37 -1.62
C LEU A 7 -0.97 -11.49 -0.89
N SER A 8 -0.24 -12.54 -0.48
CA SER A 8 -0.81 -13.64 0.30
C SER A 8 -1.39 -13.18 1.62
N TYR A 9 -0.69 -12.28 2.31
CA TYR A 9 -1.17 -11.70 3.55
C TYR A 9 -2.51 -10.97 3.34
N CYS A 10 -2.61 -10.16 2.28
CA CYS A 10 -3.82 -9.41 2.00
C CYS A 10 -4.99 -10.31 1.58
N VAL A 11 -4.73 -11.32 0.78
CA VAL A 11 -5.76 -12.30 0.37
C VAL A 11 -6.33 -13.00 1.60
N THR A 12 -5.47 -13.45 2.49
CA THR A 12 -5.87 -14.17 3.70
C THR A 12 -6.57 -13.25 4.70
N THR A 13 -6.01 -12.06 4.92
CA THR A 13 -6.49 -11.15 5.98
C THR A 13 -7.77 -10.43 5.58
N TYR A 14 -7.86 -9.99 4.32
CA TYR A 14 -8.95 -9.12 3.86
C TYR A 14 -9.91 -9.80 2.88
N ASN A 15 -9.64 -11.04 2.51
CA ASN A 15 -10.47 -11.79 1.57
C ASN A 15 -10.65 -11.04 0.25
N THR A 16 -9.56 -10.48 -0.28
CA THR A 16 -9.54 -9.76 -1.56
C THR A 16 -8.56 -10.47 -2.49
N SER A 17 -8.77 -10.30 -3.80
CA SER A 17 -7.89 -10.89 -4.81
C SER A 17 -7.15 -9.78 -5.55
N PRO A 18 -5.86 -9.98 -5.89
CA PRO A 18 -5.14 -8.99 -6.68
C PRO A 18 -5.68 -8.91 -8.10
N ASP A 19 -5.63 -7.71 -8.66
CA ASP A 19 -6.06 -7.40 -10.01
C ASP A 19 -4.89 -6.74 -10.74
N TYR A 20 -4.80 -6.94 -12.05
CA TYR A 20 -3.70 -6.42 -12.87
C TYR A 20 -4.30 -5.58 -14.01
N PRO A 21 -4.79 -4.36 -13.70
CA PRO A 21 -5.61 -3.59 -14.64
C PRO A 21 -4.84 -2.81 -15.70
N PHE A 22 -3.51 -2.82 -15.66
CA PHE A 22 -2.70 -2.01 -16.59
C PHE A 22 -2.28 -2.85 -17.79
N ASP A 23 -2.72 -2.46 -18.97
CA ASP A 23 -2.62 -3.26 -20.21
C ASP A 23 -1.19 -3.69 -20.57
N GLU A 24 -0.21 -2.85 -20.35
CA GLU A 24 1.18 -3.12 -20.71
C GLU A 24 2.05 -3.48 -19.50
N ASP A 25 1.47 -3.52 -18.29
CA ASP A 25 2.19 -3.79 -17.07
C ASP A 25 1.50 -4.94 -16.33
N PHE A 26 2.04 -6.15 -16.51
CA PHE A 26 1.50 -7.36 -15.88
C PHE A 26 2.04 -7.58 -14.47
N GLU A 27 2.95 -6.72 -13.99
CA GLU A 27 3.57 -6.87 -12.67
C GLU A 27 2.90 -6.01 -11.59
N THR A 28 2.28 -4.89 -11.98
CA THR A 28 1.63 -4.00 -11.01
C THR A 28 0.28 -4.56 -10.60
N ALA A 29 0.16 -4.91 -9.32
CA ALA A 29 -1.05 -5.50 -8.74
C ALA A 29 -1.82 -4.44 -7.95
N VAL A 30 -3.14 -4.45 -8.10
CA VAL A 30 -4.04 -3.58 -7.34
C VAL A 30 -4.91 -4.44 -6.44
N LEU A 31 -5.05 -4.02 -5.18
CA LEU A 31 -5.95 -4.65 -4.22
C LEU A 31 -7.10 -3.69 -3.91
N ARG A 32 -8.32 -4.16 -4.07
CA ARG A 32 -9.54 -3.35 -3.95
C ARG A 32 -10.49 -3.96 -2.94
N HIS A 33 -11.35 -3.09 -2.39
CA HIS A 33 -12.53 -3.56 -1.66
C HIS A 33 -13.50 -4.22 -2.64
N GLY A 34 -14.14 -5.31 -2.20
CA GLY A 34 -15.09 -6.03 -3.05
C GLY A 34 -16.40 -5.27 -3.28
N ASP A 35 -16.80 -4.39 -2.35
CA ASP A 35 -18.07 -3.66 -2.41
C ASP A 35 -17.98 -2.32 -3.14
N ASN A 36 -17.06 -1.43 -2.71
CA ASN A 36 -16.97 -0.08 -3.29
C ASN A 36 -15.91 0.05 -4.37
N ARG A 37 -15.11 -0.99 -4.62
CA ARG A 37 -14.06 -1.06 -5.62
C ARG A 37 -12.91 -0.08 -5.41
N LYS A 38 -12.84 0.57 -4.24
CA LYS A 38 -11.72 1.48 -3.93
C LYS A 38 -10.44 0.71 -3.71
N TRP A 39 -9.35 1.25 -4.22
CA TRP A 39 -8.01 0.69 -4.03
C TRP A 39 -7.56 0.92 -2.60
N TYR A 40 -7.01 -0.10 -1.96
CA TYR A 40 -6.37 0.07 -0.66
C TYR A 40 -4.86 -0.22 -0.71
N ALA A 41 -4.39 -0.88 -1.76
CA ALA A 41 -2.96 -1.14 -1.95
C ALA A 41 -2.64 -1.28 -3.43
N LEU A 42 -1.46 -0.80 -3.81
CA LEU A 42 -0.93 -0.92 -5.16
C LEU A 42 0.51 -1.41 -5.03
N VAL A 43 0.82 -2.59 -5.61
CA VAL A 43 2.15 -3.18 -5.54
C VAL A 43 2.82 -3.05 -6.89
N MET A 44 4.00 -2.42 -6.93
CA MET A 44 4.70 -2.14 -8.17
C MET A 44 6.20 -2.38 -8.00
N ARG A 45 6.92 -2.44 -9.12
CA ARG A 45 8.39 -2.52 -9.11
C ARG A 45 8.95 -1.15 -9.46
N VAL A 46 9.84 -0.65 -8.62
CA VAL A 46 10.38 0.70 -8.75
C VAL A 46 11.87 0.69 -8.44
N SER A 47 12.66 1.45 -9.21
CA SER A 47 14.08 1.65 -8.92
C SER A 47 14.26 2.44 -7.62
N ARG A 48 15.20 2.01 -6.79
CA ARG A 48 15.55 2.73 -5.55
C ARG A 48 15.91 4.19 -5.80
N ARG A 49 16.42 4.49 -6.99
CA ARG A 49 16.80 5.87 -7.36
C ARG A 49 15.62 6.83 -7.26
N LYS A 50 14.40 6.35 -7.47
CA LYS A 50 13.18 7.18 -7.39
C LYS A 50 12.89 7.64 -5.96
N PHE A 51 13.52 7.03 -4.96
CA PHE A 51 13.38 7.39 -3.54
C PHE A 51 14.63 8.08 -2.99
N GLY A 52 15.54 8.52 -3.86
CA GLY A 52 16.73 9.25 -3.44
C GLY A 52 17.95 8.40 -3.18
N PHE A 53 17.88 7.09 -3.42
CA PHE A 53 19.04 6.22 -3.28
C PHE A 53 19.97 6.34 -4.49
N ASP A 54 21.26 6.16 -4.25
CA ASP A 54 22.26 6.08 -5.33
C ASP A 54 22.37 4.63 -5.79
N SER A 55 21.28 4.12 -6.36
CA SER A 55 21.17 2.73 -6.79
C SER A 55 20.05 2.59 -7.80
N ASP A 56 20.28 1.80 -8.85
CA ASP A 56 19.27 1.47 -9.85
C ASP A 56 18.57 0.15 -9.55
N GLU A 57 18.82 -0.43 -8.38
CA GLU A 57 18.16 -1.69 -7.98
C GLU A 57 16.64 -1.52 -8.02
N VAL A 58 15.97 -2.45 -8.71
CA VAL A 58 14.51 -2.47 -8.81
C VAL A 58 13.96 -3.35 -7.69
N ILE A 59 13.05 -2.79 -6.90
CA ILE A 59 12.49 -3.47 -5.73
C ILE A 59 10.97 -3.43 -5.77
N ASP A 60 10.34 -4.24 -4.93
CA ASP A 60 8.90 -4.24 -4.75
C ASP A 60 8.50 -3.11 -3.80
N VAL A 61 7.55 -2.29 -4.24
CA VAL A 61 7.06 -1.12 -3.49
C VAL A 61 5.55 -1.22 -3.39
N VAL A 62 5.01 -0.92 -2.22
CA VAL A 62 3.56 -0.87 -2.00
C VAL A 62 3.15 0.56 -1.71
N ASN A 63 2.18 1.06 -2.48
CA ASN A 63 1.53 2.32 -2.16
C ASN A 63 0.27 2.06 -1.34
N LEU A 64 0.14 2.79 -0.23
CA LEU A 64 -0.99 2.68 0.70
C LEU A 64 -1.57 4.06 0.96
N LYS A 65 -2.88 4.12 1.17
CA LYS A 65 -3.57 5.37 1.49
C LYS A 65 -3.60 5.55 3.01
N LEU A 66 -3.19 6.73 3.47
CA LEU A 66 -3.22 7.07 4.89
C LEU A 66 -4.07 8.32 5.13
N PRO A 67 -4.77 8.41 6.28
CA PRO A 67 -5.33 9.67 6.73
C PRO A 67 -4.22 10.72 6.87
N THR A 68 -4.51 11.96 6.48
CA THR A 68 -3.51 13.04 6.45
C THR A 68 -2.85 13.26 7.80
N GLU A 69 -3.59 13.12 8.88
CA GLU A 69 -3.09 13.32 10.24
C GLU A 69 -2.05 12.29 10.67
N MET A 70 -1.92 11.19 9.95
CA MET A 70 -0.93 10.16 10.30
C MET A 70 0.43 10.36 9.63
N PHE A 71 0.54 11.26 8.66
CA PHE A 71 1.79 11.44 7.91
C PHE A 71 2.96 11.86 8.81
N GLY A 72 2.71 12.71 9.79
CA GLY A 72 3.76 13.13 10.72
C GLY A 72 4.31 12.00 11.57
N SER A 73 3.53 10.97 11.83
CA SER A 73 3.93 9.84 12.66
C SER A 73 4.82 8.84 11.93
N PHE A 74 4.69 8.72 10.61
CA PHE A 74 5.38 7.68 9.83
C PHE A 74 6.35 8.23 8.80
N GLY A 75 6.50 9.55 8.70
CA GLY A 75 7.38 10.17 7.72
C GLY A 75 8.86 9.86 7.93
N VAL A 76 9.23 9.28 9.10
CA VAL A 76 10.61 8.91 9.41
C VAL A 76 10.76 7.41 9.69
N ALA A 77 9.72 6.61 9.45
CA ALA A 77 9.80 5.17 9.66
C ALA A 77 10.65 4.53 8.55
N ASP A 78 11.40 3.47 8.91
CA ASP A 78 12.25 2.76 7.96
C ASP A 78 11.43 2.21 6.80
N GLY A 79 11.88 2.49 5.57
CA GLY A 79 11.23 1.99 4.37
C GLY A 79 9.96 2.72 3.98
N VAL A 80 9.58 3.81 4.66
CA VAL A 80 8.37 4.58 4.36
C VAL A 80 8.76 5.92 3.75
N TYR A 81 8.18 6.24 2.59
CA TYR A 81 8.53 7.43 1.79
C TYR A 81 7.27 8.09 1.23
N PRO A 82 7.37 9.37 0.81
CA PRO A 82 6.29 9.98 0.04
C PRO A 82 5.95 9.17 -1.19
N ALA A 83 4.68 9.10 -1.56
CA ALA A 83 4.21 8.19 -2.60
C ALA A 83 4.84 8.47 -3.96
N TYR A 84 5.27 7.42 -4.62
CA TYR A 84 5.71 7.44 -6.00
C TYR A 84 4.49 7.32 -6.92
N HIS A 85 4.35 8.24 -7.87
CA HIS A 85 3.29 8.28 -8.89
C HIS A 85 1.86 8.42 -8.36
N MET A 86 1.67 8.78 -7.10
CA MET A 86 0.34 9.02 -6.54
C MET A 86 0.33 10.29 -5.70
N ASN A 87 -0.85 10.76 -5.34
CA ASN A 87 -0.99 11.99 -4.57
C ASN A 87 -0.32 11.85 -3.21
N LYS A 88 0.74 12.63 -2.99
CA LYS A 88 1.55 12.56 -1.77
C LYS A 88 0.84 13.09 -0.52
N LEU A 89 -0.32 13.74 -0.69
CA LEU A 89 -1.13 14.19 0.45
C LEU A 89 -1.94 13.06 1.06
N HIS A 90 -2.15 11.97 0.32
CA HIS A 90 -3.02 10.88 0.74
C HIS A 90 -2.37 9.50 0.67
N TRP A 91 -1.24 9.37 -0.01
CA TRP A 91 -0.60 8.08 -0.25
C TRP A 91 0.85 8.11 0.19
N ILE A 92 1.34 6.94 0.63
CA ILE A 92 2.75 6.71 0.94
C ILE A 92 3.25 5.53 0.11
N SER A 93 4.57 5.44 -0.04
CA SER A 93 5.24 4.28 -0.64
C SER A 93 6.02 3.55 0.45
N ILE A 94 5.85 2.24 0.51
CA ILE A 94 6.61 1.38 1.42
C ILE A 94 7.53 0.50 0.59
N LEU A 95 8.82 0.55 0.87
CA LEU A 95 9.81 -0.31 0.24
C LEU A 95 9.79 -1.64 0.97
N LEU A 96 9.21 -2.66 0.36
CA LEU A 96 9.00 -3.95 1.02
C LEU A 96 10.27 -4.59 1.58
N PRO A 97 11.43 -4.53 0.88
CA PRO A 97 12.65 -5.12 1.44
C PRO A 97 13.17 -4.40 2.69
N ASP A 98 12.84 -3.12 2.85
CA ASP A 98 13.44 -2.27 3.88
C ASP A 98 12.55 -2.11 5.11
N ALA A 99 11.23 -2.13 4.94
CA ALA A 99 10.30 -1.89 6.03
C ALA A 99 10.10 -3.14 6.89
N PRO A 100 10.01 -2.99 8.24
CA PRO A 100 9.68 -4.13 9.10
C PRO A 100 8.27 -4.66 8.81
N ASP A 101 8.10 -5.98 8.97
CA ASP A 101 6.82 -6.64 8.66
C ASP A 101 5.66 -6.11 9.50
N ASP A 102 5.90 -5.82 10.78
CA ASP A 102 4.86 -5.29 11.65
C ASP A 102 4.38 -3.90 11.21
N ILE A 103 5.29 -3.07 10.70
CA ILE A 103 4.95 -1.76 10.16
C ILE A 103 4.13 -1.93 8.88
N ILE A 104 4.53 -2.85 8.00
CA ILE A 104 3.78 -3.13 6.77
C ILE A 104 2.36 -3.58 7.10
N GLN A 105 2.22 -4.52 8.02
CA GLN A 105 0.91 -5.04 8.42
C GLN A 105 0.03 -3.97 9.05
N PHE A 106 0.62 -3.14 9.91
CA PHE A 106 -0.11 -2.05 10.54
C PHE A 106 -0.61 -1.04 9.49
N LEU A 107 0.28 -0.62 8.59
CA LEU A 107 -0.05 0.42 7.62
C LEU A 107 -1.03 -0.07 6.55
N VAL A 108 -0.94 -1.33 6.11
CA VAL A 108 -1.93 -1.84 5.16
C VAL A 108 -3.31 -1.92 5.82
N ASN A 109 -3.37 -2.24 7.10
CA ASN A 109 -4.64 -2.24 7.82
C ASN A 109 -5.22 -0.83 7.91
N VAL A 110 -4.39 0.17 8.17
CA VAL A 110 -4.83 1.58 8.18
C VAL A 110 -5.41 1.96 6.81
N SER A 111 -4.73 1.58 5.74
CA SER A 111 -5.20 1.86 4.38
C SER A 111 -6.53 1.17 4.08
N PHE A 112 -6.63 -0.10 4.46
CA PHE A 112 -7.87 -0.86 4.27
C PHE A 112 -9.04 -0.21 4.99
N GLU A 113 -8.84 0.19 6.25
CA GLU A 113 -9.88 0.84 7.04
C GLU A 113 -10.25 2.22 6.48
N ALA A 114 -9.24 2.99 6.03
CA ALA A 114 -9.45 4.35 5.51
C ALA A 114 -10.23 4.36 4.20
N THR A 115 -10.22 3.26 3.45
CA THR A 115 -10.88 3.16 2.14
C THR A 115 -12.20 2.39 2.19
N LYS A 116 -12.61 1.92 3.35
CA LYS A 116 -13.89 1.22 3.53
C LYS A 116 -15.07 2.12 3.19
N ASP A 117 -16.19 1.49 2.87
CA ASP A 117 -17.47 2.18 2.73
C ASP A 117 -17.85 2.85 4.06
N LYS A 118 -18.10 4.13 4.03
CA LYS A 118 -18.43 4.91 5.23
C LYS A 118 -19.68 4.42 5.95
N ARG A 119 -20.65 3.90 5.21
CA ARG A 119 -21.88 3.37 5.80
C ARG A 119 -21.59 2.14 6.64
N LYS A 120 -20.70 1.25 6.18
CA LYS A 120 -20.29 0.06 6.94
C LYS A 120 -19.55 0.44 8.21
N ARG A 121 -18.67 1.45 8.14
CA ARG A 121 -17.95 1.93 9.33
C ARG A 121 -18.91 2.48 10.38
N ARG A 122 -19.94 3.22 9.97
CA ARG A 122 -20.95 3.74 10.90
C ARG A 122 -21.71 2.61 11.60
N LYS A 123 -22.07 1.56 10.86
CA LYS A 123 -22.78 0.41 11.43
C LYS A 123 -21.93 -0.33 12.46
N THR A 124 -20.63 -0.40 12.25
CA THR A 124 -19.73 -1.11 13.18
C THR A 124 -19.45 -0.33 14.44
N THR A 125 -19.68 0.97 14.47
CA THR A 125 -19.45 1.81 15.66
C THR A 125 -20.68 1.92 16.55
N GLU A 126 -21.80 1.46 16.11
CA GLU A 126 -23.04 1.43 16.87
C GLU A 126 -23.16 0.11 17.65
#